data_14fcb949e2394d17c6572a0d99022c51
#
_entry.id   14fcb949e2394d17c6572a0d99022c51
#
_cell.length_a   1.000
_cell.length_b   1.000
_cell.length_c   1.000
_cell.angle_alpha   90.00
_cell.angle_beta   90.00
_cell.angle_gamma   90.00
#
_symmetry.space_group_name_H-M   'P 1'
#
loop_
_entity.id
_entity.type
_entity.pdbx_description
1 polymer ?
#
loop_
_entity_poly.entity_id
_entity_poly.type
_entity_poly.pdbx_seq_one_letter_code
_entity_poly.pdbx_strand_id
1 'polypeptide(L)'
;MSQGALCISIDLELAWGIWDKPSAEYHRLCAEKERAVVAALLDLFRAREVAATWAIVGRLLDKAGGAPTQTEFGDRIWFAPDLVEAIRAASPAHDIGSHGFAHVYFQGSDRERLRADLQAARHIHDEHGLPFKSFVFPRNQVA
;
A
#
# COMPACT_ATOMS: atom_id res chain seq x y z
N MET A 1 -10.52 -34.96 1.51
CA MET A 1 -9.20 -34.33 1.61
C MET A 1 -9.44 -32.82 1.67
N SER A 2 -8.97 -32.11 2.70
CA SER A 2 -9.05 -30.66 2.74
C SER A 2 -8.12 -30.09 1.66
N GLN A 3 -8.65 -29.20 0.82
CA GLN A 3 -7.82 -28.46 -0.13
C GLN A 3 -7.07 -27.37 0.64
N GLY A 4 -5.76 -27.27 0.44
CA GLY A 4 -4.96 -26.13 0.92
C GLY A 4 -5.30 -24.88 0.11
N ALA A 5 -5.10 -23.68 0.71
CA ALA A 5 -5.21 -22.41 0.04
C ALA A 5 -3.88 -21.66 0.11
N LEU A 6 -3.51 -21.00 -0.99
CA LEU A 6 -2.40 -20.07 -1.04
C LEU A 6 -2.96 -18.64 -1.09
N CYS A 7 -2.59 -17.82 -0.12
CA CYS A 7 -2.92 -16.39 -0.12
C CYS A 7 -1.66 -15.58 -0.44
N ILE A 8 -1.78 -14.65 -1.39
CA ILE A 8 -0.70 -13.75 -1.77
C ILE A 8 -1.13 -12.34 -1.32
N SER A 9 -0.32 -11.69 -0.49
CA SER A 9 -0.47 -10.27 -0.18
C SER A 9 0.79 -9.50 -0.57
N ILE A 10 0.59 -8.29 -1.07
CA ILE A 10 1.65 -7.40 -1.53
C ILE A 10 1.42 -6.05 -0.86
N ASP A 11 2.45 -5.55 -0.17
CA ASP A 11 2.41 -4.25 0.47
C ASP A 11 2.77 -3.19 -0.59
N LEU A 12 1.82 -2.28 -0.86
CA LEU A 12 2.04 -1.13 -1.74
C LEU A 12 2.21 0.10 -0.87
N GLU A 13 3.45 0.51 -0.67
CA GLU A 13 3.80 1.54 0.30
C GLU A 13 4.74 2.61 -0.23
N LEU A 14 5.44 2.39 -1.36
CA LEU A 14 6.45 3.30 -1.88
C LEU A 14 7.40 3.79 -0.76
N ALA A 15 7.76 5.08 -0.76
CA ALA A 15 8.63 5.64 0.25
C ALA A 15 8.00 5.73 1.66
N TRP A 16 6.67 5.52 1.78
CA TRP A 16 6.01 5.47 3.09
C TRP A 16 6.48 4.28 3.95
N GLY A 17 6.92 3.19 3.33
CA GLY A 17 7.45 2.03 4.04
C GLY A 17 8.70 2.32 4.87
N ILE A 18 9.43 3.39 4.53
CA ILE A 18 10.67 3.80 5.21
C ILE A 18 10.70 5.30 5.54
N TRP A 19 9.54 5.93 5.66
CA TRP A 19 9.46 7.38 5.90
C TRP A 19 10.24 7.86 7.13
N ASP A 20 10.36 7.00 8.14
CA ASP A 20 11.10 7.21 9.39
C ASP A 20 12.59 6.88 9.29
N LYS A 21 13.01 6.19 8.23
CA LYS A 21 14.41 5.81 7.95
C LYS A 21 14.74 6.07 6.48
N PRO A 22 14.72 7.33 6.05
CA PRO A 22 14.86 7.68 4.64
C PRO A 22 16.21 7.18 4.09
N SER A 23 16.16 6.61 2.88
CA SER A 23 17.31 6.13 2.12
C SER A 23 17.23 6.65 0.70
N ALA A 24 18.24 7.37 0.24
CA ALA A 24 18.32 7.88 -1.13
C ALA A 24 18.25 6.77 -2.16
N GLU A 25 18.89 5.62 -1.89
CA GLU A 25 18.85 4.45 -2.76
C GLU A 25 17.42 3.89 -2.87
N TYR A 26 16.70 3.76 -1.73
CA TYR A 26 15.33 3.28 -1.75
C TYR A 26 14.38 4.27 -2.46
N HIS A 27 14.55 5.58 -2.23
CA HIS A 27 13.77 6.60 -2.95
C HIS A 27 13.99 6.50 -4.47
N ARG A 28 15.23 6.27 -4.90
CA ARG A 28 15.55 6.03 -6.32
C ARG A 28 14.85 4.77 -6.85
N LEU A 29 14.87 3.65 -6.10
CA LEU A 29 14.17 2.43 -6.48
C LEU A 29 12.66 2.67 -6.60
N CYS A 30 12.03 3.35 -5.65
CA CYS A 30 10.61 3.74 -5.73
C CYS A 30 10.31 4.57 -6.97
N ALA A 31 11.20 5.54 -7.31
CA ALA A 31 11.00 6.40 -8.47
C ALA A 31 11.16 5.67 -9.80
N GLU A 32 12.13 4.77 -9.91
CA GLU A 32 12.55 4.14 -11.18
C GLU A 32 11.89 2.79 -11.44
N LYS A 33 11.62 2.00 -10.39
CA LYS A 33 11.27 0.58 -10.54
C LYS A 33 9.84 0.24 -10.13
N GLU A 34 9.30 0.87 -9.10
CA GLU A 34 8.05 0.43 -8.46
C GLU A 34 6.89 0.28 -9.46
N ARG A 35 6.67 1.28 -10.31
CA ARG A 35 5.59 1.23 -11.30
C ARG A 35 5.76 0.11 -12.32
N ALA A 36 7.00 -0.14 -12.73
CA ALA A 36 7.30 -1.25 -13.65
C ALA A 36 7.11 -2.62 -12.98
N VAL A 37 7.45 -2.73 -11.69
CA VAL A 37 7.24 -3.96 -10.90
C VAL A 37 5.75 -4.23 -10.72
N VAL A 38 4.96 -3.23 -10.35
CA VAL A 38 3.50 -3.38 -10.24
C VAL A 38 2.89 -3.82 -11.56
N ALA A 39 3.25 -3.18 -12.67
CA ALA A 39 2.76 -3.56 -14.00
C ALA A 39 3.13 -5.01 -14.35
N ALA A 40 4.38 -5.42 -14.12
CA ALA A 40 4.84 -6.78 -14.37
C ALA A 40 4.12 -7.82 -13.51
N LEU A 41 3.84 -7.50 -12.24
CA LEU A 41 3.07 -8.38 -11.35
C LEU A 41 1.62 -8.52 -11.82
N LEU A 42 0.97 -7.43 -12.22
CA LEU A 42 -0.40 -7.47 -12.76
C LEU A 42 -0.46 -8.31 -14.04
N ASP A 43 0.52 -8.18 -14.93
CA ASP A 43 0.63 -9.03 -16.14
C ASP A 43 0.84 -10.51 -15.80
N LEU A 44 1.70 -10.80 -14.81
CA LEU A 44 1.92 -12.16 -14.34
C LEU A 44 0.66 -12.77 -13.74
N PHE A 45 -0.03 -12.04 -12.87
CA PHE A 45 -1.27 -12.51 -12.23
C PHE A 45 -2.38 -12.72 -13.25
N ARG A 46 -2.49 -11.84 -14.23
CA ARG A 46 -3.40 -12.02 -15.36
C ARG A 46 -3.08 -13.29 -16.15
N ALA A 47 -1.82 -13.50 -16.50
CA ALA A 47 -1.39 -14.67 -17.28
C ALA A 47 -1.57 -15.99 -16.52
N ARG A 48 -1.60 -15.97 -15.20
CA ARG A 48 -1.76 -17.13 -14.31
C ARG A 48 -3.16 -17.25 -13.72
N GLU A 49 -4.07 -16.33 -14.03
CA GLU A 49 -5.43 -16.25 -13.46
C GLU A 49 -5.42 -16.26 -11.92
N VAL A 50 -4.45 -15.58 -11.31
CA VAL A 50 -4.24 -15.51 -9.86
C VAL A 50 -4.66 -14.16 -9.34
N ALA A 51 -5.53 -14.13 -8.34
CA ALA A 51 -5.84 -12.93 -7.57
C ALA A 51 -4.90 -12.78 -6.37
N ALA A 52 -4.62 -11.54 -5.98
CA ALA A 52 -3.83 -11.21 -4.80
C ALA A 52 -4.52 -10.12 -4.00
N THR A 53 -4.13 -9.94 -2.73
CA THR A 53 -4.46 -8.77 -1.92
C THR A 53 -3.35 -7.73 -2.06
N TRP A 54 -3.70 -6.52 -2.43
CA TRP A 54 -2.79 -5.37 -2.44
C TRP A 54 -3.10 -4.51 -1.23
N ALA A 55 -2.24 -4.57 -0.23
CA ALA A 55 -2.37 -3.79 1.00
C ALA A 55 -1.74 -2.40 0.77
N ILE A 56 -2.59 -1.39 0.65
CA ILE A 56 -2.14 -0.03 0.33
C ILE A 56 -1.97 0.82 1.58
N VAL A 57 -0.92 1.63 1.64
CA VAL A 57 -0.80 2.74 2.59
C VAL A 57 -1.72 3.86 2.15
N GLY A 58 -2.64 4.31 3.00
CA GLY A 58 -3.66 5.31 2.65
C GLY A 58 -3.08 6.64 2.16
N ARG A 59 -1.92 7.03 2.67
CA ARG A 59 -1.17 8.22 2.22
C ARG A 59 -0.80 8.21 0.74
N LEU A 60 -0.76 7.06 0.07
CA LEU A 60 -0.56 7.00 -1.38
C LEU A 60 -1.64 7.74 -2.18
N LEU A 61 -2.82 7.92 -1.58
CA LEU A 61 -3.98 8.59 -2.18
C LEU A 61 -4.19 10.01 -1.64
N ASP A 62 -3.63 10.36 -0.47
CA ASP A 62 -3.82 11.64 0.21
C ASP A 62 -2.73 12.67 -0.14
N LYS A 63 -2.87 13.33 -1.31
CA LYS A 63 -1.95 14.41 -1.69
C LYS A 63 -2.11 15.67 -0.82
N ALA A 64 -3.28 15.90 -0.24
CA ALA A 64 -3.55 17.09 0.56
C ALA A 64 -2.70 17.12 1.85
N GLY A 65 -2.38 15.95 2.41
CA GLY A 65 -1.51 15.83 3.58
C GLY A 65 -0.03 16.09 3.31
N GLY A 66 0.35 16.23 2.03
CA GLY A 66 1.73 16.52 1.62
C GLY A 66 2.70 15.36 1.83
N ALA A 67 3.87 15.47 1.23
CA ALA A 67 5.00 14.56 1.41
C ALA A 67 5.75 14.87 2.71
N PRO A 68 6.23 13.86 3.45
CA PRO A 68 6.96 14.09 4.71
C PRO A 68 8.32 14.74 4.48
N THR A 69 8.90 14.55 3.31
CA THR A 69 10.20 15.09 2.92
C THR A 69 10.23 15.43 1.44
N GLN A 70 10.84 16.57 1.10
CA GLN A 70 11.12 16.92 -0.29
C GLN A 70 12.33 16.11 -0.78
N THR A 71 12.21 15.53 -1.97
CA THR A 71 13.30 14.78 -2.63
C THR A 71 13.43 15.21 -4.07
N GLU A 72 14.56 14.90 -4.71
CA GLU A 72 14.77 15.09 -6.14
C GLU A 72 13.76 14.33 -7.02
N PHE A 73 13.12 13.29 -6.47
CA PHE A 73 12.11 12.48 -7.15
C PHE A 73 10.70 13.04 -7.02
N GLY A 74 10.51 14.09 -6.21
CA GLY A 74 9.22 14.77 -6.01
C GLY A 74 8.13 13.84 -5.49
N ASP A 75 6.91 14.17 -5.85
CA ASP A 75 5.69 13.50 -5.36
C ASP A 75 5.55 12.04 -5.79
N ARG A 76 6.24 11.63 -6.88
CA ARG A 76 6.05 10.30 -7.47
C ARG A 76 6.44 9.15 -6.55
N ILE A 77 7.28 9.38 -5.55
CA ILE A 77 7.68 8.35 -4.57
C ILE A 77 6.75 8.31 -3.35
N TRP A 78 5.88 9.29 -3.20
CA TRP A 78 4.95 9.41 -2.07
C TRP A 78 3.50 9.12 -2.46
N PHE A 79 3.11 9.44 -3.69
CA PHE A 79 1.72 9.32 -4.14
C PHE A 79 1.60 8.46 -5.39
N ALA A 80 0.63 7.55 -5.39
CA ALA A 80 0.44 6.59 -6.46
C ALA A 80 -1.04 6.25 -6.73
N PRO A 81 -1.93 7.24 -6.93
CA PRO A 81 -3.30 6.95 -7.31
C PRO A 81 -3.38 6.18 -8.63
N ASP A 82 -2.43 6.40 -9.55
CA ASP A 82 -2.28 5.68 -10.80
C ASP A 82 -2.08 4.17 -10.62
N LEU A 83 -1.28 3.76 -9.63
CA LEU A 83 -1.07 2.34 -9.33
C LEU A 83 -2.32 1.70 -8.72
N VAL A 84 -2.98 2.40 -7.81
CA VAL A 84 -4.22 1.89 -7.19
C VAL A 84 -5.31 1.70 -8.24
N GLU A 85 -5.48 2.64 -9.18
CA GLU A 85 -6.41 2.50 -10.30
C GLU A 85 -6.03 1.35 -11.24
N ALA A 86 -4.74 1.15 -11.53
CA ALA A 86 -4.29 0.02 -12.34
C ALA A 86 -4.63 -1.33 -11.69
N ILE A 87 -4.43 -1.45 -10.36
CA ILE A 87 -4.78 -2.65 -9.60
C ILE A 87 -6.29 -2.86 -9.59
N ARG A 88 -7.08 -1.79 -9.39
CA ARG A 88 -8.54 -1.84 -9.40
C ARG A 88 -9.12 -2.28 -10.73
N ALA A 89 -8.51 -1.86 -11.84
CA ALA A 89 -8.93 -2.19 -13.20
C ALA A 89 -8.44 -3.57 -13.69
N ALA A 90 -7.57 -4.24 -12.93
CA ALA A 90 -6.94 -5.50 -13.35
C ALA A 90 -7.91 -6.68 -13.34
N SER A 91 -7.58 -7.69 -14.16
CA SER A 91 -8.28 -8.97 -14.21
C SER A 91 -7.26 -10.11 -14.08
N PRO A 92 -7.53 -11.15 -13.23
CA PRO A 92 -8.71 -11.25 -12.37
C PRO A 92 -8.76 -10.13 -11.33
N ALA A 93 -9.95 -9.86 -10.79
CA ALA A 93 -10.13 -8.81 -9.78
C ALA A 93 -9.29 -9.12 -8.53
N HIS A 94 -8.48 -8.14 -8.12
CA HIS A 94 -7.69 -8.20 -6.90
C HIS A 94 -8.46 -7.64 -5.69
N ASP A 95 -8.07 -8.06 -4.50
CA ASP A 95 -8.51 -7.39 -3.28
C ASP A 95 -7.58 -6.19 -3.02
N ILE A 96 -8.18 -5.03 -2.72
CA ILE A 96 -7.44 -3.84 -2.28
C ILE A 96 -7.70 -3.69 -0.78
N GLY A 97 -6.74 -4.14 0.01
CA GLY A 97 -6.75 -4.07 1.45
C GLY A 97 -6.02 -2.84 1.99
N SER A 98 -6.07 -2.66 3.29
CA SER A 98 -5.39 -1.56 3.96
C SER A 98 -4.07 -2.01 4.58
N HIS A 99 -3.05 -1.15 4.49
CA HIS A 99 -1.77 -1.24 5.20
C HIS A 99 -1.59 -0.09 6.20
N GLY A 100 -2.71 0.36 6.80
CA GLY A 100 -2.80 1.57 7.61
C GLY A 100 -2.89 2.84 6.75
N PHE A 101 -3.06 4.00 7.41
CA PHE A 101 -3.06 5.28 6.71
C PHE A 101 -1.65 5.80 6.47
N ALA A 102 -0.84 5.89 7.53
CA ALA A 102 0.50 6.47 7.51
C ALA A 102 1.59 5.46 7.87
N HIS A 103 1.37 4.17 7.66
CA HIS A 103 2.31 3.09 7.97
C HIS A 103 2.78 3.13 9.43
N VAL A 104 1.84 3.33 10.36
CA VAL A 104 2.13 3.42 11.80
C VAL A 104 2.52 2.05 12.35
N TYR A 105 3.58 1.98 13.16
CA TYR A 105 3.98 0.75 13.82
C TYR A 105 3.01 0.41 14.94
N PHE A 106 2.55 -0.85 14.97
CA PHE A 106 1.63 -1.31 16.00
C PHE A 106 2.34 -1.51 17.34
N GLN A 107 3.57 -2.01 17.31
CA GLN A 107 4.40 -2.09 18.51
C GLN A 107 4.94 -0.71 18.89
N GLY A 108 4.78 -0.35 20.16
CA GLY A 108 5.28 0.92 20.70
C GLY A 108 4.40 2.16 20.41
N SER A 109 3.33 2.03 19.64
CA SER A 109 2.34 3.10 19.50
C SER A 109 1.24 2.99 20.53
N ASP A 110 0.77 4.14 21.03
CA ASP A 110 -0.39 4.17 21.91
C ASP A 110 -1.69 3.88 21.16
N ARG A 111 -2.72 3.52 21.92
CA ARG A 111 -4.02 3.12 21.37
C ARG A 111 -4.74 4.24 20.62
N GLU A 112 -4.55 5.49 21.03
CA GLU A 112 -5.18 6.64 20.39
C GLU A 112 -4.59 6.87 18.99
N ARG A 113 -3.27 6.82 18.87
CA ARG A 113 -2.56 6.92 17.60
C ARG A 113 -2.97 5.80 16.63
N LEU A 114 -3.05 4.56 17.11
CA LEU A 114 -3.49 3.43 16.28
C LEU A 114 -4.92 3.60 15.81
N ARG A 115 -5.82 4.04 16.71
CA ARG A 115 -7.21 4.31 16.36
C ARG A 115 -7.32 5.41 15.30
N ALA A 116 -6.59 6.50 15.47
CA ALA A 116 -6.59 7.61 14.53
C ALA A 116 -6.09 7.17 13.13
N ASP A 117 -5.03 6.38 13.07
CA ASP A 117 -4.50 5.84 11.80
C ASP A 117 -5.53 4.92 11.12
N LEU A 118 -6.16 4.01 11.85
CA LEU A 118 -7.18 3.11 11.30
C LEU A 118 -8.43 3.86 10.83
N GLN A 119 -8.85 4.91 11.56
CA GLN A 119 -9.97 5.75 11.14
C GLN A 119 -9.65 6.52 9.86
N ALA A 120 -8.44 7.09 9.77
CA ALA A 120 -7.98 7.77 8.56
C ALA A 120 -7.84 6.79 7.38
N ALA A 121 -7.33 5.57 7.62
CA ALA A 121 -7.26 4.52 6.61
C ALA A 121 -8.65 4.15 6.07
N ARG A 122 -9.63 4.00 6.97
CA ARG A 122 -11.02 3.73 6.58
C ARG A 122 -11.60 4.89 5.77
N HIS A 123 -11.39 6.13 6.22
CA HIS A 123 -11.91 7.32 5.57
C HIS A 123 -11.39 7.44 4.13
N ILE A 124 -10.08 7.30 3.90
CA ILE A 124 -9.50 7.39 2.55
C ILE A 124 -10.00 6.28 1.63
N HIS A 125 -10.21 5.06 2.15
CA HIS A 125 -10.83 3.99 1.38
C HIS A 125 -12.25 4.34 0.96
N ASP A 126 -13.07 4.87 1.88
CA ASP A 126 -14.44 5.27 1.60
C ASP A 126 -14.51 6.41 0.56
N GLU A 127 -13.63 7.42 0.67
CA GLU A 127 -13.52 8.53 -0.30
C GLU A 127 -13.21 8.08 -1.72
N HIS A 128 -12.36 7.05 -1.85
CA HIS A 128 -11.98 6.49 -3.15
C HIS A 128 -12.85 5.31 -3.60
N GLY A 129 -13.92 4.98 -2.85
CA GLY A 129 -14.82 3.87 -3.16
C GLY A 129 -14.10 2.52 -3.15
N LEU A 130 -13.08 2.37 -2.31
CA LEU A 130 -12.32 1.14 -2.14
C LEU A 130 -12.90 0.30 -1.01
N PRO A 131 -12.89 -1.05 -1.13
CA PRO A 131 -13.32 -1.91 -0.04
C PRO A 131 -12.36 -1.79 1.15
N PHE A 132 -12.87 -2.01 2.37
CA PHE A 132 -12.06 -2.12 3.59
C PHE A 132 -12.34 -3.47 4.24
N LYS A 133 -11.90 -4.55 3.58
CA LYS A 133 -12.21 -5.94 3.99
C LYS A 133 -11.02 -6.68 4.54
N SER A 134 -9.81 -6.31 4.12
CA SER A 134 -8.56 -6.93 4.53
C SER A 134 -7.61 -5.88 5.10
N PHE A 135 -6.76 -6.29 6.02
CA PHE A 135 -5.75 -5.45 6.65
C PHE A 135 -4.45 -6.24 6.80
N VAL A 136 -3.35 -5.66 6.37
CA VAL A 136 -2.01 -6.18 6.60
C VAL A 136 -1.27 -5.24 7.54
N PHE A 137 -0.68 -5.79 8.60
CA PHE A 137 -0.01 -5.00 9.62
C PHE A 137 1.33 -4.42 9.11
N PRO A 138 1.55 -3.09 9.22
CA PRO A 138 2.85 -2.50 8.92
C PRO A 138 3.99 -3.23 9.62
N ARG A 139 5.05 -3.52 8.87
CA ARG A 139 6.23 -4.25 9.35
C ARG A 139 5.94 -5.64 9.92
N ASN A 140 4.82 -6.27 9.57
CA ASN A 140 4.38 -7.56 10.14
C ASN A 140 4.31 -7.54 11.69
N GLN A 141 4.10 -6.36 12.26
CA GLN A 141 3.96 -6.20 13.71
C GLN A 141 2.52 -6.46 14.11
N VAL A 142 2.29 -7.57 14.81
CA VAL A 142 1.05 -7.84 15.53
C VAL A 142 1.28 -7.52 17.00
N ALA A 143 0.28 -6.88 17.65
CA ALA A 143 0.35 -6.51 19.06
C ALA A 143 0.34 -7.76 19.96
#